data_3f8dd4d1aea92d8345b1e0f0409b7f46
#
_entry.id   3f8dd4d1aea92d8345b1e0f0409b7f46
#
_cell.length_a   1.000
_cell.length_b   1.000
_cell.length_c   1.000
_cell.angle_alpha   90.00
_cell.angle_beta   90.00
_cell.angle_gamma   90.00
#
_symmetry.space_group_name_H-M   'P 1'
#
loop_
_entity.id
_entity.type
_entity.pdbx_description
1 polymer ?
#
loop_
_entity_poly.entity_id
_entity_poly.type
_entity_poly.pdbx_seq_one_letter_code
_entity_poly.pdbx_strand_id
1 'polypeptide(L)' 'MNKDIFEGKWEETKGKMKQLWGKLTDDDFNVIEGNHQEIYGTLQKHYVYTKEHTEKAIKDFKNKH' A
#
# COMPACT_ATOMS: atom_id res chain seq x y z
N MET A 1 10.78 -8.78 -6.98
CA MET A 1 11.01 -7.71 -6.06
C MET A 1 9.75 -7.24 -5.34
N ASN A 2 8.77 -6.81 -6.09
CA ASN A 2 7.52 -6.39 -5.46
C ASN A 2 6.81 -7.53 -4.77
N LYS A 3 6.94 -8.73 -5.30
CA LYS A 3 6.36 -9.90 -4.69
C LYS A 3 6.94 -10.12 -3.30
N ASP A 4 8.23 -9.90 -3.15
CA ASP A 4 8.87 -10.09 -1.84
C ASP A 4 8.27 -9.14 -0.82
N ILE A 5 8.00 -7.90 -1.22
CA ILE A 5 7.42 -6.91 -0.32
C ILE A 5 6.03 -7.34 0.13
N PHE A 6 5.18 -7.75 -0.82
CA PHE A 6 3.78 -8.03 -0.52
C PHE A 6 3.51 -9.47 -0.11
N GLU A 7 4.40 -10.40 -0.43
CA GLU A 7 4.13 -11.81 -0.17
C GLU A 7 5.09 -12.41 0.84
N GLY A 8 6.37 -12.05 0.76
CA GLY A 8 7.36 -12.60 1.65
C GLY A 8 7.44 -11.90 2.99
N LYS A 9 7.11 -10.61 3.03
CA LYS A 9 7.23 -9.80 4.24
C LYS A 9 5.97 -9.01 4.52
N TRP A 10 4.83 -9.64 4.31
CA TRP A 10 3.57 -8.93 4.39
C TRP A 10 3.33 -8.24 5.73
N GLU A 11 3.60 -8.94 6.84
CA GLU A 11 3.34 -8.34 8.16
C GLU A 11 4.20 -7.11 8.38
N GLU A 12 5.46 -7.19 8.00
CA GLU A 12 6.35 -6.05 8.12
C GLU A 12 5.92 -4.91 7.20
N THR A 13 5.56 -5.26 5.96
CA THR A 13 5.11 -4.28 5.00
C THR A 13 3.84 -3.58 5.48
N LYS A 14 2.91 -4.35 6.04
CA LYS A 14 1.67 -3.79 6.55
C LYS A 14 1.94 -2.80 7.67
N GLY A 15 2.87 -3.12 8.57
CA GLY A 15 3.23 -2.21 9.64
C GLY A 15 3.78 -0.91 9.13
N LYS A 16 4.63 -0.96 8.11
CA LYS A 16 5.18 0.26 7.52
C LYS A 16 4.13 1.06 6.80
N MET A 17 3.19 0.39 6.12
CA MET A 17 2.08 1.08 5.47
C MET A 17 1.21 1.79 6.50
N LYS A 18 0.98 1.18 7.66
CA LYS A 18 0.18 1.81 8.69
C LYS A 18 0.83 3.09 9.21
N GLN A 19 2.15 3.10 9.30
CA GLN A 19 2.86 4.29 9.74
C GLN A 19 2.80 5.39 8.70
N LEU A 20 2.91 5.02 7.42
CA LEU A 20 2.95 5.99 6.34
C LEU A 20 1.55 6.46 5.96
N TRP A 21 0.59 5.55 5.95
CA TRP A 21 -0.78 5.84 5.53
C TRP A 21 -1.73 5.46 6.65
N GLY A 22 -1.79 6.30 7.68
CA GLY A 22 -2.53 5.98 8.89
C GLY A 22 -4.04 5.90 8.70
N LYS A 23 -4.57 6.38 7.58
CA LYS A 23 -6.01 6.30 7.33
C LYS A 23 -6.48 4.94 6.85
N LEU A 24 -5.55 4.07 6.49
CA LEU A 24 -5.93 2.73 6.04
C LEU A 24 -6.44 1.90 7.20
N THR A 25 -7.49 1.14 6.97
CA THR A 25 -8.11 0.30 7.99
C THR A 25 -7.67 -1.15 7.83
N ASP A 26 -8.00 -1.98 8.83
CA ASP A 26 -7.71 -3.40 8.73
C ASP A 26 -8.44 -4.03 7.55
N ASP A 27 -9.67 -3.61 7.28
CA ASP A 27 -10.39 -4.10 6.12
C ASP A 27 -9.66 -3.76 4.83
N ASP A 28 -9.11 -2.54 4.76
CA ASP A 28 -8.33 -2.14 3.60
C ASP A 28 -7.12 -3.05 3.40
N PHE A 29 -6.43 -3.38 4.49
CA PHE A 29 -5.27 -4.25 4.39
C PHE A 29 -5.65 -5.67 3.98
N ASN A 30 -6.81 -6.15 4.42
CA ASN A 30 -7.28 -7.46 3.98
C ASN A 30 -7.52 -7.50 2.48
N VAL A 31 -8.10 -6.42 1.94
CA VAL A 31 -8.34 -6.32 0.51
C VAL A 31 -7.01 -6.28 -0.25
N ILE A 32 -6.06 -5.49 0.25
CA ILE A 32 -4.76 -5.37 -0.39
C ILE A 32 -4.01 -6.71 -0.35
N GLU A 33 -4.13 -7.44 0.75
CA GLU A 33 -3.49 -8.74 0.84
C GLU A 33 -4.04 -9.71 -0.18
N GLY A 34 -5.35 -9.67 -0.43
CA GLY A 34 -5.96 -10.53 -1.42
C GLY A 34 -5.61 -10.13 -2.84
N ASN A 35 -5.43 -8.84 -3.09
CA ASN A 35 -5.07 -8.33 -4.41
C ASN A 35 -4.26 -7.05 -4.23
N HIS A 36 -2.97 -7.14 -4.46
CA HIS A 36 -2.04 -6.04 -4.19
C HIS A 36 -2.38 -4.78 -4.99
N GLN A 37 -3.02 -4.92 -6.13
CA GLN A 37 -3.39 -3.78 -6.96
C GLN A 37 -4.42 -2.89 -6.27
N GLU A 38 -5.15 -3.42 -5.31
CA GLU A 38 -6.17 -2.64 -4.61
C GLU A 38 -5.58 -1.50 -3.79
N ILE A 39 -4.28 -1.52 -3.53
CA ILE A 39 -3.67 -0.43 -2.78
C ILE A 39 -3.81 0.90 -3.51
N TYR A 40 -3.79 0.87 -4.86
CA TYR A 40 -3.94 2.11 -5.63
C TYR A 40 -5.29 2.75 -5.38
N GLY A 41 -6.36 1.96 -5.48
CA GLY A 41 -7.70 2.48 -5.24
C GLY A 41 -7.92 2.86 -3.79
N THR A 42 -7.36 2.10 -2.86
CA THR A 42 -7.51 2.38 -1.45
C THR A 42 -6.90 3.72 -1.08
N LEU A 43 -5.70 3.99 -1.58
CA LEU A 43 -5.06 5.27 -1.31
C LEU A 43 -5.82 6.43 -1.93
N GLN A 44 -6.33 6.25 -3.15
CA GLN A 44 -7.12 7.30 -3.78
C GLN A 44 -8.42 7.57 -3.03
N LYS A 45 -9.00 6.53 -2.45
CA LYS A 45 -10.23 6.68 -1.67
C LYS A 45 -9.99 7.49 -0.40
N HIS A 46 -8.88 7.26 0.27
CA HIS A 46 -8.64 7.88 1.58
C HIS A 46 -7.92 9.21 1.50
N TYR A 47 -7.12 9.44 0.46
CA TYR A 47 -6.25 10.62 0.41
C TYR A 47 -6.51 11.55 -0.76
N VAL A 48 -7.47 11.23 -1.59
CA VAL A 48 -7.80 12.08 -2.76
C VAL A 48 -6.56 12.32 -3.63
N TYR A 49 -5.74 11.31 -3.77
CA TYR A 49 -4.57 11.39 -4.63
C TYR A 49 -4.98 11.32 -6.10
N THR A 50 -4.25 12.03 -6.96
CA THR A 50 -4.36 11.77 -8.40
C THR A 50 -3.75 10.39 -8.68
N LYS A 51 -4.05 9.85 -9.86
CA LYS A 51 -3.47 8.58 -10.25
C LYS A 51 -1.95 8.64 -10.25
N GLU A 52 -1.40 9.72 -10.79
CA GLU A 52 0.04 9.88 -10.87
C GLU A 52 0.66 9.99 -9.48
N HIS A 53 0.01 10.74 -8.59
CA HIS A 53 0.51 10.88 -7.22
C HIS A 53 0.51 9.53 -6.52
N THR A 54 -0.56 8.76 -6.71
CA THR A 54 -0.67 7.45 -6.08
C THR A 54 0.44 6.53 -6.56
N GLU A 55 0.66 6.51 -7.86
CA GLU A 55 1.69 5.64 -8.43
C GLU A 55 3.08 6.02 -7.92
N LYS A 56 3.34 7.32 -7.82
CA LYS A 56 4.63 7.77 -7.31
C LYS A 56 4.81 7.41 -5.84
N ALA A 57 3.77 7.58 -5.04
CA ALA A 57 3.86 7.27 -3.62
C ALA A 57 4.14 5.78 -3.40
N ILE A 58 3.49 4.93 -4.18
CA ILE A 58 3.68 3.49 -4.04
C ILE A 58 5.06 3.10 -4.55
N LYS A 59 5.50 3.69 -5.64
CA LYS A 59 6.83 3.42 -6.16
C LYS A 59 7.91 3.80 -5.16
N ASP A 60 7.76 4.98 -4.55
CA ASP A 60 8.71 5.42 -3.54
C ASP A 60 8.72 4.47 -2.35
N PHE A 61 7.56 4.01 -1.93
CA PHE A 61 7.48 3.06 -0.84
C PHE A 61 8.23 1.78 -1.16
N LYS A 62 8.01 1.23 -2.35
CA LYS A 62 8.66 0.00 -2.76
C LYS A 62 10.18 0.15 -2.85
N ASN A 63 10.64 1.30 -3.29
CA ASN A 63 12.07 1.54 -3.46
C ASN A 63 12.77 1.69 -2.12
N LYS A 64 12.08 2.18 -1.10
CA LYS A 64 12.69 2.38 0.21
C LYS A 64 12.59 1.15 1.10
N HIS A 65 11.74 0.25 0.77
CA HIS A 65 11.50 -0.93 1.59
C HIS A 65 11.57 -2.18 0.73
#